data_366f0283744dbb6bea1179ad4ecb8ddb
#
_entry.id   366f0283744dbb6bea1179ad4ecb8ddb
#
_cell.length_a   1.000
_cell.length_b   1.000
_cell.length_c   1.000
_cell.angle_alpha   90.00
_cell.angle_beta   90.00
_cell.angle_gamma   90.00
#
_symmetry.space_group_name_H-M   'P 1'
#
loop_
_entity.id
_entity.type
_entity.pdbx_description
1 polymer ?
#
loop_
_entity_poly.entity_id
_entity_poly.type
_entity_poly.pdbx_seq_one_letter_code
_entity_poly.pdbx_strand_id
1 'polypeptide(L)'
;MLGGRYKAVGQLKPHFPYYFVPVTLHEHNKNLFWFDLSPNDEQDFISIYLIKDKKNAVIETGPACATDNLVEGIKQAGLTLSEIDYIIPTHIHLDHFGGGGKLMEICENAFAVLHPKAAKHVSEIDKWWEGSRDFLGEVAELYGKPFPIPKSRVISADENFEINLGSKSLRALHTPGHAPHHITWIMGDEAFVGDSLGLWYPELDKSFPVTPGYYRHDLAMNSIEKMSSLNLNYLHYTHFGPRKAVGAIEQTVEEFTKWMEIISDNYHNVASEEILELLFDSSSGLRYTDEKHGIHQRTTHLGSVEGMVNWKRRSNEKK
;
A
#
# COMPACT_ATOMS: atom_id res chain seq x y z
N MET A 1 -11.19 -27.13 2.48
CA MET A 1 -9.77 -27.52 2.26
C MET A 1 -9.47 -27.31 0.79
N LEU A 2 -8.99 -26.14 0.42
CA LEU A 2 -8.45 -25.86 -0.92
C LEU A 2 -7.13 -25.14 -0.70
N GLY A 3 -6.08 -25.93 -0.47
CA GLY A 3 -4.71 -25.45 -0.48
C GLY A 3 -4.17 -25.47 -1.90
N GLY A 4 -4.38 -24.40 -2.65
CA GLY A 4 -3.70 -24.17 -3.92
C GLY A 4 -2.23 -23.84 -3.66
N ARG A 5 -1.33 -24.77 -3.91
CA ARG A 5 0.12 -24.58 -3.79
C ARG A 5 0.62 -23.79 -5.01
N TYR A 6 0.97 -22.53 -4.78
CA TYR A 6 1.80 -21.80 -5.74
C TYR A 6 3.19 -22.42 -5.75
N LYS A 7 3.56 -23.05 -6.87
CA LYS A 7 4.94 -23.47 -7.11
C LYS A 7 5.69 -22.27 -7.69
N ALA A 8 6.51 -21.63 -6.89
CA ALA A 8 7.51 -20.69 -7.38
C ALA A 8 8.49 -21.44 -8.28
N VAL A 9 8.47 -21.14 -9.58
CA VAL A 9 9.48 -21.57 -10.53
C VAL A 9 10.37 -20.35 -10.80
N GLY A 10 11.29 -20.10 -9.90
CA GLY A 10 12.36 -19.14 -10.05
C GLY A 10 13.48 -19.51 -9.09
N GLN A 11 14.68 -19.77 -9.61
CA GLN A 11 15.85 -20.02 -8.78
C GLN A 11 16.13 -18.76 -7.95
N LEU A 12 15.99 -18.89 -6.62
CA LEU A 12 16.48 -17.91 -5.66
C LEU A 12 17.97 -17.67 -5.95
N LYS A 13 18.32 -16.44 -6.30
CA LYS A 13 19.73 -16.04 -6.42
C LYS A 13 20.39 -16.21 -5.05
N PRO A 14 21.59 -16.81 -4.95
CA PRO A 14 22.29 -16.95 -3.68
C PRO A 14 22.57 -15.54 -3.11
N HIS A 15 22.50 -15.41 -1.77
CA HIS A 15 22.90 -14.23 -1.02
C HIS A 15 24.25 -13.70 -1.49
N PHE A 16 24.22 -12.64 -2.32
CA PHE A 16 25.39 -11.84 -2.59
C PHE A 16 25.57 -10.80 -1.48
N PRO A 17 26.81 -10.36 -1.19
CA PRO A 17 27.05 -9.33 -0.18
C PRO A 17 26.23 -8.09 -0.53
N TYR A 18 25.55 -7.54 0.47
CA TYR A 18 24.65 -6.40 0.39
C TYR A 18 25.22 -5.29 -0.50
N TYR A 19 24.78 -5.20 -1.73
CA TYR A 19 24.91 -3.99 -2.52
C TYR A 19 23.84 -3.04 -1.99
N PHE A 20 24.27 -2.07 -1.20
CA PHE A 20 23.43 -0.99 -0.74
C PHE A 20 22.99 -0.19 -1.98
N VAL A 21 21.72 -0.28 -2.36
CA VAL A 21 21.14 0.60 -3.37
C VAL A 21 20.97 1.97 -2.71
N PRO A 22 21.69 3.02 -3.16
CA PRO A 22 21.56 4.32 -2.54
C PRO A 22 20.11 4.82 -2.66
N VAL A 23 19.51 5.17 -1.54
CA VAL A 23 18.23 5.84 -1.52
C VAL A 23 18.36 7.19 -2.23
N THR A 24 17.47 7.48 -3.17
CA THR A 24 17.42 8.79 -3.83
C THR A 24 16.27 9.59 -3.25
N LEU A 25 16.60 10.64 -2.49
CA LEU A 25 15.62 11.54 -1.90
C LEU A 25 15.12 12.56 -2.94
N HIS A 26 13.81 12.70 -3.06
CA HIS A 26 13.13 13.69 -3.89
C HIS A 26 12.41 14.72 -3.02
N GLU A 27 12.57 16.00 -3.35
CA GLU A 27 11.80 17.08 -2.74
C GLU A 27 10.54 17.35 -3.57
N HIS A 28 9.36 17.10 -2.98
CA HIS A 28 8.08 17.51 -3.58
C HIS A 28 7.81 18.99 -3.32
N ASN A 29 8.03 19.41 -2.08
CA ASN A 29 8.04 20.80 -1.65
C ASN A 29 8.87 20.94 -0.37
N LYS A 30 9.04 22.17 0.14
CA LYS A 30 9.88 22.47 1.32
C LYS A 30 9.58 21.64 2.58
N ASN A 31 8.37 21.07 2.68
CA ASN A 31 7.93 20.31 3.85
C ASN A 31 7.73 18.82 3.54
N LEU A 32 7.65 18.43 2.26
CA LEU A 32 7.34 17.07 1.85
C LEU A 32 8.44 16.51 0.95
N PHE A 33 9.02 15.41 1.39
CA PHE A 33 10.04 14.63 0.67
C PHE A 33 9.52 13.22 0.45
N TRP A 34 10.06 12.55 -0.54
CA TRP A 34 9.77 11.14 -0.79
C TRP A 34 10.97 10.42 -1.38
N PHE A 35 11.00 9.11 -1.25
CA PHE A 35 12.01 8.25 -1.86
C PHE A 35 11.45 6.84 -2.09
N ASP A 36 12.01 6.14 -3.08
CA ASP A 36 11.76 4.71 -3.24
C ASP A 36 12.54 3.91 -2.20
N LEU A 37 11.85 3.02 -1.50
CA LEU A 37 12.44 2.19 -0.46
C LEU A 37 13.25 1.03 -1.01
N SER A 38 12.98 0.59 -2.24
CA SER A 38 13.66 -0.50 -2.95
C SER A 38 13.83 -1.78 -2.09
N PRO A 39 12.76 -2.38 -1.56
CA PRO A 39 12.88 -3.60 -0.76
C PRO A 39 13.46 -4.73 -1.60
N ASN A 40 14.45 -5.47 -1.06
CA ASN A 40 15.15 -6.55 -1.76
C ASN A 40 15.74 -6.13 -3.12
N ASP A 41 16.21 -4.87 -3.24
CA ASP A 41 16.74 -4.25 -4.46
C ASP A 41 15.72 -4.08 -5.61
N GLU A 42 14.42 -4.24 -5.34
CA GLU A 42 13.34 -3.97 -6.28
C GLU A 42 13.07 -2.46 -6.32
N GLN A 43 13.54 -1.81 -7.38
CA GLN A 43 13.40 -0.37 -7.58
C GLN A 43 12.00 0.01 -8.06
N ASP A 44 11.64 1.28 -7.83
CA ASP A 44 10.36 1.86 -8.24
C ASP A 44 9.13 1.09 -7.70
N PHE A 45 9.23 0.59 -6.45
CA PHE A 45 8.17 -0.25 -5.90
C PHE A 45 7.42 0.38 -4.72
N ILE A 46 8.13 0.87 -3.67
CA ILE A 46 7.48 1.43 -2.48
C ILE A 46 8.00 2.83 -2.19
N SER A 47 7.12 3.82 -2.29
CA SER A 47 7.43 5.21 -1.95
C SER A 47 7.12 5.50 -0.49
N ILE A 48 8.11 6.01 0.21
CA ILE A 48 8.01 6.53 1.57
C ILE A 48 7.94 8.05 1.50
N TYR A 49 7.08 8.65 2.34
CA TYR A 49 6.97 10.10 2.39
C TYR A 49 7.37 10.63 3.77
N LEU A 50 8.14 11.71 3.78
CA LEU A 50 8.62 12.38 4.97
C LEU A 50 8.04 13.79 5.02
N ILE A 51 7.31 14.11 6.07
CA ILE A 51 6.80 15.45 6.32
C ILE A 51 7.68 16.10 7.39
N LYS A 52 8.33 17.23 7.02
CA LYS A 52 9.18 18.03 7.91
C LYS A 52 8.44 19.30 8.31
N ASP A 53 8.12 19.41 9.61
CA ASP A 53 7.47 20.57 10.18
C ASP A 53 7.92 20.72 11.66
N LYS A 54 7.20 21.41 12.54
CA LYS A 54 7.45 21.44 13.99
C LYS A 54 7.41 20.05 14.60
N LYS A 55 6.57 19.16 14.05
CA LYS A 55 6.55 17.73 14.29
C LYS A 55 6.76 17.02 12.96
N ASN A 56 7.63 16.02 12.98
CA ASN A 56 7.99 15.27 11.78
C ASN A 56 7.23 13.96 11.70
N ALA A 57 6.78 13.62 10.50
CA ALA A 57 6.04 12.40 10.26
C ALA A 57 6.63 11.58 9.11
N VAL A 58 6.60 10.26 9.27
CA VAL A 58 6.89 9.27 8.22
C VAL A 58 5.56 8.66 7.79
N ILE A 59 5.23 8.76 6.51
CA ILE A 59 4.06 8.08 5.92
C ILE A 59 4.56 6.82 5.22
N GLU A 60 4.01 5.68 5.60
CA GLU A 60 4.44 4.33 5.28
C GLU A 60 5.81 3.95 5.88
N THR A 61 6.09 2.66 5.93
CA THR A 61 7.39 2.15 6.42
C THR A 61 7.97 1.08 5.51
N GLY A 62 7.16 0.58 4.57
CA GLY A 62 7.54 -0.60 3.82
C GLY A 62 7.62 -1.87 4.66
N PRO A 63 8.16 -2.97 4.10
CA PRO A 63 8.36 -4.23 4.79
C PRO A 63 9.54 -4.17 5.78
N ALA A 64 9.58 -5.11 6.72
CA ALA A 64 10.59 -5.16 7.78
C ALA A 64 12.03 -5.34 7.23
N CYS A 65 12.20 -6.03 6.10
CA CYS A 65 13.49 -6.24 5.44
C CYS A 65 14.13 -4.94 4.93
N ALA A 66 13.35 -3.88 4.65
CA ALA A 66 13.82 -2.63 4.08
C ALA A 66 14.00 -1.50 5.12
N THR A 67 13.94 -1.80 6.42
CA THR A 67 14.06 -0.77 7.48
C THR A 67 15.40 -0.01 7.42
N ASP A 68 16.47 -0.62 6.98
CA ASP A 68 17.79 0.05 6.90
C ASP A 68 17.79 1.13 5.80
N ASN A 69 17.15 0.87 4.66
CA ASN A 69 16.93 1.86 3.60
C ASN A 69 16.02 3.00 4.07
N LEU A 70 14.99 2.68 4.86
CA LEU A 70 14.10 3.68 5.48
C LEU A 70 14.87 4.63 6.39
N VAL A 71 15.73 4.09 7.26
CA VAL A 71 16.60 4.87 8.15
C VAL A 71 17.54 5.77 7.36
N GLU A 72 18.10 5.27 6.27
CA GLU A 72 18.98 6.06 5.40
C GLU A 72 18.22 7.21 4.74
N GLY A 73 17.03 6.97 4.20
CA GLY A 73 16.18 8.02 3.61
C GLY A 73 15.82 9.13 4.63
N ILE A 74 15.51 8.76 5.88
CA ILE A 74 15.26 9.72 6.97
C ILE A 74 16.49 10.60 7.21
N LYS A 75 17.68 9.99 7.29
CA LYS A 75 18.94 10.72 7.48
C LYS A 75 19.28 11.63 6.32
N GLN A 76 19.10 11.19 5.08
CA GLN A 76 19.32 12.02 3.89
C GLN A 76 18.36 13.21 3.84
N ALA A 77 17.17 13.10 4.37
CA ALA A 77 16.26 14.23 4.54
C ALA A 77 16.73 15.21 5.64
N GLY A 78 17.87 14.95 6.30
CA GLY A 78 18.43 15.77 7.35
C GLY A 78 17.67 15.69 8.66
N LEU A 79 17.04 14.52 8.96
CA LEU A 79 16.38 14.24 10.22
C LEU A 79 17.16 13.18 11.00
N THR A 80 17.20 13.33 12.31
CA THR A 80 17.60 12.27 13.24
C THR A 80 16.40 11.40 13.59
N LEU A 81 16.63 10.16 13.98
CA LEU A 81 15.55 9.24 14.33
C LEU A 81 14.76 9.69 15.57
N SER A 82 15.41 10.43 16.49
CA SER A 82 14.76 11.02 17.68
C SER A 82 13.87 12.22 17.38
N GLU A 83 13.97 12.81 16.18
CA GLU A 83 13.11 13.90 15.71
C GLU A 83 11.84 13.43 15.01
N ILE A 84 11.66 12.12 14.82
CA ILE A 84 10.41 11.56 14.29
C ILE A 84 9.36 11.51 15.40
N ASP A 85 8.26 12.23 15.20
CA ASP A 85 7.12 12.29 16.13
C ASP A 85 6.05 11.27 15.80
N TYR A 86 5.82 11.01 14.49
CA TYR A 86 4.74 10.14 14.03
C TYR A 86 5.19 9.19 12.94
N ILE A 87 4.70 7.94 13.01
CA ILE A 87 4.80 6.93 11.96
C ILE A 87 3.38 6.55 11.57
N ILE A 88 3.00 6.83 10.33
CA ILE A 88 1.62 6.92 9.88
C ILE A 88 1.42 6.08 8.61
N PRO A 89 1.01 4.81 8.71
CA PRO A 89 0.67 4.04 7.51
C PRO A 89 -0.73 4.40 6.99
N THR A 90 -0.99 4.09 5.73
CA THR A 90 -2.34 4.07 5.20
C THR A 90 -3.11 2.85 5.70
N HIS A 91 -2.43 1.72 5.79
CA HIS A 91 -2.97 0.46 6.32
C HIS A 91 -1.82 -0.47 6.77
N ILE A 92 -2.15 -1.66 7.31
CA ILE A 92 -1.12 -2.53 7.90
C ILE A 92 -0.80 -3.79 7.07
N HIS A 93 -0.90 -3.77 5.74
CA HIS A 93 -0.25 -4.83 4.96
C HIS A 93 1.27 -4.77 5.14
N LEU A 94 1.97 -5.90 4.92
CA LEU A 94 3.40 -6.00 5.26
C LEU A 94 4.28 -5.02 4.48
N ASP A 95 3.94 -4.76 3.25
CA ASP A 95 4.62 -3.83 2.34
C ASP A 95 4.39 -2.34 2.69
N HIS A 96 3.38 -2.04 3.52
CA HIS A 96 3.08 -0.69 4.02
C HIS A 96 3.58 -0.45 5.45
N PHE A 97 3.40 -1.44 6.33
CA PHE A 97 3.69 -1.26 7.76
C PHE A 97 4.51 -2.39 8.41
N GLY A 98 5.03 -3.33 7.64
CA GLY A 98 5.87 -4.41 8.15
C GLY A 98 7.10 -3.92 8.91
N GLY A 99 7.72 -2.83 8.44
CA GLY A 99 8.86 -2.16 9.08
C GLY A 99 8.50 -1.28 10.27
N GLY A 100 7.20 -1.01 10.51
CA GLY A 100 6.74 -0.04 11.51
C GLY A 100 7.23 -0.34 12.93
N GLY A 101 7.15 -1.59 13.38
CA GLY A 101 7.61 -1.98 14.72
C GLY A 101 9.13 -1.80 14.89
N LYS A 102 9.93 -2.20 13.89
CA LYS A 102 11.39 -2.02 13.91
C LYS A 102 11.78 -0.54 13.89
N LEU A 103 11.09 0.28 13.09
CA LEU A 103 11.29 1.73 13.09
C LEU A 103 10.91 2.35 14.45
N MET A 104 9.81 1.89 15.08
CA MET A 104 9.39 2.36 16.39
C MET A 104 10.39 2.04 17.52
N GLU A 105 11.17 0.96 17.42
CA GLU A 105 12.22 0.64 18.39
C GLU A 105 13.35 1.68 18.38
N ILE A 106 13.70 2.21 17.19
CA ILE A 106 14.80 3.15 17.00
C ILE A 106 14.38 4.62 17.01
N CYS A 107 13.09 4.91 16.76
CA CYS A 107 12.48 6.24 16.89
C CYS A 107 11.78 6.35 18.25
N GLU A 108 12.56 6.53 19.33
CA GLU A 108 12.09 6.43 20.72
C GLU A 108 10.92 7.36 21.07
N ASN A 109 10.83 8.51 20.41
CA ASN A 109 9.81 9.54 20.67
C ASN A 109 8.56 9.37 19.79
N ALA A 110 8.60 8.53 18.77
CA ALA A 110 7.52 8.43 17.79
C ALA A 110 6.28 7.69 18.34
N PHE A 111 5.11 8.08 17.82
CA PHE A 111 3.85 7.36 17.97
C PHE A 111 3.40 6.81 16.63
N ALA A 112 2.93 5.56 16.61
CA ALA A 112 2.25 4.99 15.46
C ALA A 112 0.79 5.47 15.45
N VAL A 113 0.33 6.03 14.32
CA VAL A 113 -1.06 6.53 14.19
C VAL A 113 -1.79 5.62 13.20
N LEU A 114 -2.77 4.87 13.69
CA LEU A 114 -3.37 3.74 12.99
C LEU A 114 -4.89 3.80 12.99
N HIS A 115 -5.51 3.21 11.97
CA HIS A 115 -6.94 2.94 12.01
C HIS A 115 -7.31 2.10 13.25
N PRO A 116 -8.44 2.34 13.94
CA PRO A 116 -8.83 1.59 15.16
C PRO A 116 -8.84 0.07 14.98
N LYS A 117 -9.24 -0.42 13.80
CA LYS A 117 -9.21 -1.86 13.49
C LYS A 117 -7.78 -2.41 13.39
N ALA A 118 -6.82 -1.62 12.96
CA ALA A 118 -5.41 -2.00 12.84
C ALA A 118 -4.68 -1.98 14.18
N ALA A 119 -4.97 -0.99 15.02
CA ALA A 119 -4.28 -0.72 16.28
C ALA A 119 -4.18 -1.93 17.21
N LYS A 120 -5.20 -2.80 17.21
CA LYS A 120 -5.22 -4.02 18.03
C LYS A 120 -4.26 -5.12 17.53
N HIS A 121 -3.92 -5.13 16.23
CA HIS A 121 -3.11 -6.19 15.63
C HIS A 121 -1.60 -5.94 15.76
N VAL A 122 -1.19 -4.67 15.79
CA VAL A 122 0.25 -4.31 15.80
C VAL A 122 0.94 -4.58 17.13
N SER A 123 0.18 -4.81 18.21
CA SER A 123 0.74 -5.19 19.51
C SER A 123 0.77 -6.72 19.72
N GLU A 124 -0.04 -7.46 19.00
CA GLU A 124 -0.19 -8.91 19.06
C GLU A 124 0.01 -9.45 17.62
N ILE A 125 1.27 -9.45 17.18
CA ILE A 125 1.64 -9.63 15.78
C ILE A 125 1.41 -11.03 15.22
N ASP A 126 1.25 -12.07 16.05
CA ASP A 126 1.23 -13.45 15.54
C ASP A 126 0.08 -13.70 14.57
N LYS A 127 -1.13 -13.23 14.88
CA LYS A 127 -2.28 -13.35 13.98
C LYS A 127 -2.13 -12.53 12.70
N TRP A 128 -1.51 -11.36 12.81
CA TRP A 128 -1.20 -10.53 11.65
C TRP A 128 -0.19 -11.24 10.74
N TRP A 129 0.89 -11.75 11.34
CA TRP A 129 1.92 -12.50 10.63
C TRP A 129 1.40 -13.77 9.98
N GLU A 130 0.64 -14.61 10.71
CA GLU A 130 0.02 -15.83 10.19
C GLU A 130 -0.91 -15.52 9.01
N GLY A 131 -1.81 -14.54 9.16
CA GLY A 131 -2.71 -14.13 8.08
C GLY A 131 -1.98 -13.59 6.84
N SER A 132 -0.86 -12.88 7.04
CA SER A 132 -0.02 -12.41 5.93
C SER A 132 0.68 -13.57 5.23
N ARG A 133 1.21 -14.56 5.97
CA ARG A 133 1.82 -15.76 5.38
C ARG A 133 0.82 -16.62 4.61
N ASP A 134 -0.39 -16.77 5.14
CA ASP A 134 -1.46 -17.52 4.47
C ASP A 134 -1.83 -16.89 3.11
N PHE A 135 -1.75 -15.56 3.01
CA PHE A 135 -2.09 -14.83 1.80
C PHE A 135 -0.90 -14.68 0.84
N LEU A 136 0.27 -14.25 1.33
CA LEU A 136 1.44 -13.91 0.52
C LEU A 136 2.38 -15.09 0.28
N GLY A 137 2.27 -16.19 1.06
CA GLY A 137 3.17 -17.32 0.97
C GLY A 137 4.64 -16.95 1.21
N GLU A 138 5.52 -17.31 0.28
CA GLU A 138 6.96 -17.05 0.36
C GLU A 138 7.31 -15.55 0.34
N VAL A 139 6.46 -14.70 -0.24
CA VAL A 139 6.66 -13.25 -0.27
C VAL A 139 6.63 -12.67 1.14
N ALA A 140 5.79 -13.22 2.04
CA ALA A 140 5.78 -12.79 3.43
C ALA A 140 7.13 -13.02 4.11
N GLU A 141 7.79 -14.16 3.85
CA GLU A 141 9.12 -14.45 4.39
C GLU A 141 10.19 -13.50 3.84
N LEU A 142 10.09 -13.10 2.56
CA LEU A 142 10.98 -12.10 1.97
C LEU A 142 10.80 -10.71 2.60
N TYR A 143 9.57 -10.34 2.94
CA TYR A 143 9.26 -9.06 3.60
C TYR A 143 9.68 -9.06 5.07
N GLY A 144 9.75 -10.23 5.68
CA GLY A 144 10.14 -10.41 7.08
C GLY A 144 9.01 -10.20 8.08
N LYS A 145 9.13 -10.88 9.21
CA LYS A 145 8.16 -10.80 10.31
C LYS A 145 8.16 -9.39 10.92
N PRO A 146 7.00 -8.74 11.09
CA PRO A 146 6.91 -7.45 11.76
C PRO A 146 7.27 -7.56 13.25
N PHE A 147 7.65 -6.43 13.86
CA PHE A 147 7.91 -6.31 15.28
C PHE A 147 6.67 -5.74 16.02
N PRO A 148 6.40 -6.16 17.27
CA PRO A 148 5.28 -5.65 18.03
C PRO A 148 5.47 -4.20 18.46
N ILE A 149 4.40 -3.42 18.46
CA ILE A 149 4.38 -2.03 18.92
C ILE A 149 3.66 -1.97 20.27
N PRO A 150 4.27 -1.37 21.33
CA PRO A 150 3.60 -1.18 22.61
C PRO A 150 2.31 -0.39 22.46
N LYS A 151 1.21 -0.85 23.07
CA LYS A 151 -0.10 -0.18 23.01
C LYS A 151 -0.05 1.28 23.47
N SER A 152 0.85 1.60 24.41
CA SER A 152 1.07 2.98 24.91
C SER A 152 1.65 3.93 23.85
N ARG A 153 2.18 3.41 22.74
CA ARG A 153 2.76 4.18 21.63
C ARG A 153 1.89 4.14 20.38
N VAL A 154 0.65 3.68 20.49
CA VAL A 154 -0.31 3.63 19.40
C VAL A 154 -1.41 4.66 19.63
N ILE A 155 -1.64 5.51 18.64
CA ILE A 155 -2.76 6.46 18.57
C ILE A 155 -3.77 5.89 17.60
N SER A 156 -5.02 5.78 18.02
CA SER A 156 -6.13 5.33 17.19
C SER A 156 -6.73 6.51 16.45
N ALA A 157 -6.74 6.45 15.11
CA ALA A 157 -7.26 7.50 14.25
C ALA A 157 -8.67 7.14 13.76
N ASP A 158 -9.68 7.66 14.42
CA ASP A 158 -11.07 7.59 13.97
C ASP A 158 -11.30 8.45 12.72
N GLU A 159 -12.47 8.32 12.08
CA GLU A 159 -12.86 9.14 10.94
C GLU A 159 -12.73 10.64 11.29
N ASN A 160 -12.06 11.40 10.44
CA ASN A 160 -11.73 12.82 10.61
C ASN A 160 -10.77 13.15 11.78
N PHE A 161 -10.06 12.15 12.33
CA PHE A 161 -8.98 12.44 13.29
C PHE A 161 -7.92 13.33 12.64
N GLU A 162 -7.43 14.33 13.37
CA GLU A 162 -6.44 15.29 12.88
C GLU A 162 -5.14 15.22 13.68
N ILE A 163 -4.02 15.27 12.95
CA ILE A 163 -2.67 15.43 13.49
C ILE A 163 -2.16 16.81 13.10
N ASN A 164 -1.92 17.67 14.08
CA ASN A 164 -1.29 18.96 13.85
C ASN A 164 0.25 18.79 13.88
N LEU A 165 0.90 19.05 12.74
CA LEU A 165 2.35 19.00 12.61
C LEU A 165 3.02 20.39 12.79
N GLY A 166 2.22 21.46 12.82
CA GLY A 166 2.69 22.84 12.94
C GLY A 166 2.11 23.73 11.87
N SER A 167 2.77 23.86 10.72
CA SER A 167 2.22 24.59 9.56
C SER A 167 1.30 23.73 8.70
N LYS A 168 1.36 22.41 8.86
CA LYS A 168 0.55 21.41 8.16
C LYS A 168 -0.26 20.60 9.18
N SER A 169 -1.37 20.04 8.73
CA SER A 169 -2.13 19.01 9.46
C SER A 169 -2.47 17.86 8.53
N LEU A 170 -2.55 16.66 9.11
CA LEU A 170 -3.03 15.45 8.43
C LEU A 170 -4.41 15.12 8.99
N ARG A 171 -5.38 14.87 8.13
CA ARG A 171 -6.72 14.42 8.50
C ARG A 171 -6.97 13.02 7.97
N ALA A 172 -7.45 12.13 8.82
CA ALA A 172 -7.83 10.78 8.46
C ALA A 172 -9.16 10.78 7.68
N LEU A 173 -9.16 10.18 6.50
CA LEU A 173 -10.36 9.81 5.75
C LEU A 173 -10.38 8.28 5.65
N HIS A 174 -11.35 7.63 6.30
CA HIS A 174 -11.46 6.18 6.20
C HIS A 174 -11.91 5.78 4.79
N THR A 175 -11.06 5.00 4.12
CA THR A 175 -11.25 4.54 2.73
C THR A 175 -11.21 3.00 2.66
N PRO A 176 -12.15 2.30 3.33
CA PRO A 176 -12.21 0.85 3.26
C PRO A 176 -12.56 0.38 1.85
N GLY A 177 -12.12 -0.83 1.52
CA GLY A 177 -12.36 -1.48 0.22
C GLY A 177 -11.22 -2.43 -0.08
N HIS A 178 -10.01 -1.89 -0.29
CA HIS A 178 -8.77 -2.66 -0.36
C HIS A 178 -8.51 -3.40 0.98
N ALA A 179 -8.54 -2.67 2.08
CA ALA A 179 -8.45 -3.23 3.42
C ALA A 179 -9.50 -2.58 4.35
N PRO A 180 -10.03 -3.31 5.37
CA PRO A 180 -11.04 -2.78 6.29
C PRO A 180 -10.50 -1.71 7.25
N HIS A 181 -9.19 -1.53 7.29
CA HIS A 181 -8.45 -0.60 8.12
C HIS A 181 -7.65 0.43 7.30
N HIS A 182 -8.08 0.69 6.06
CA HIS A 182 -7.41 1.65 5.19
C HIS A 182 -7.83 3.09 5.53
N ILE A 183 -6.83 3.98 5.60
CA ILE A 183 -6.97 5.43 5.75
C ILE A 183 -6.27 6.11 4.58
N THR A 184 -6.94 7.01 3.90
CA THR A 184 -6.30 8.02 3.08
C THR A 184 -6.02 9.24 3.96
N TRP A 185 -4.77 9.71 3.99
CA TRP A 185 -4.38 10.87 4.78
C TRP A 185 -4.42 12.14 3.94
N ILE A 186 -5.21 13.12 4.36
CA ILE A 186 -5.42 14.38 3.64
C ILE A 186 -4.55 15.47 4.27
N MET A 187 -3.73 16.15 3.46
CA MET A 187 -2.89 17.27 3.84
C MET A 187 -3.16 18.47 2.93
N GLY A 188 -4.13 19.32 3.32
CA GLY A 188 -4.58 20.43 2.47
C GLY A 188 -5.25 19.93 1.19
N ASP A 189 -4.64 20.21 0.05
CA ASP A 189 -5.04 19.77 -1.29
C ASP A 189 -4.24 18.55 -1.83
N GLU A 190 -3.59 17.83 -0.95
CA GLU A 190 -2.83 16.62 -1.25
C GLU A 190 -3.35 15.44 -0.43
N ALA A 191 -3.25 14.22 -0.98
CA ALA A 191 -3.70 13.01 -0.31
C ALA A 191 -2.68 11.87 -0.43
N PHE A 192 -2.37 11.20 0.69
CA PHE A 192 -1.61 9.94 0.70
C PHE A 192 -2.62 8.80 0.59
N VAL A 193 -2.69 8.20 -0.58
CA VAL A 193 -3.82 7.35 -0.98
C VAL A 193 -3.59 5.86 -0.73
N GLY A 194 -2.35 5.45 -0.43
CA GLY A 194 -2.03 4.03 -0.29
C GLY A 194 -2.54 3.25 -1.50
N ASP A 195 -3.31 2.20 -1.22
CA ASP A 195 -3.85 1.29 -2.22
C ASP A 195 -5.33 1.53 -2.56
N SER A 196 -5.94 2.58 -1.97
CA SER A 196 -7.37 2.86 -2.19
C SER A 196 -7.71 3.21 -3.64
N LEU A 197 -6.74 3.70 -4.42
CA LEU A 197 -6.86 4.02 -5.84
C LEU A 197 -6.07 3.04 -6.73
N GLY A 198 -5.67 1.87 -6.23
CA GLY A 198 -4.86 0.89 -6.95
C GLY A 198 -3.37 1.23 -6.99
N LEU A 199 -2.63 0.54 -7.87
CA LEU A 199 -1.21 0.74 -8.12
C LEU A 199 -1.02 1.74 -9.26
N TRP A 200 -0.24 2.79 -9.03
CA TRP A 200 0.07 3.82 -10.01
C TRP A 200 1.29 3.48 -10.86
N TYR A 201 1.19 3.57 -12.17
CA TYR A 201 2.29 3.33 -13.10
C TYR A 201 2.60 4.61 -13.89
N PRO A 202 3.67 5.34 -13.50
CA PRO A 202 4.01 6.64 -14.09
C PRO A 202 4.17 6.62 -15.61
N GLU A 203 4.78 5.56 -16.16
CA GLU A 203 5.05 5.40 -17.58
C GLU A 203 3.78 5.25 -18.44
N LEU A 204 2.68 4.87 -17.83
CA LEU A 204 1.37 4.70 -18.51
C LEU A 204 0.40 5.82 -18.17
N ASP A 205 0.72 6.65 -17.17
CA ASP A 205 -0.22 7.57 -16.51
C ASP A 205 -1.53 6.88 -16.09
N LYS A 206 -1.42 5.66 -15.55
CA LYS A 206 -2.57 4.83 -15.18
C LYS A 206 -2.38 4.15 -13.83
N SER A 207 -3.52 3.95 -13.14
CA SER A 207 -3.61 3.08 -11.97
C SER A 207 -4.43 1.83 -12.32
N PHE A 208 -4.02 0.67 -11.79
CA PHE A 208 -4.79 -0.56 -11.91
C PHE A 208 -5.22 -1.07 -10.52
N PRO A 209 -6.38 -1.75 -10.42
CA PRO A 209 -6.88 -2.25 -9.15
C PRO A 209 -5.88 -3.16 -8.44
N VAL A 210 -5.73 -2.99 -7.12
CA VAL A 210 -5.08 -3.93 -6.20
C VAL A 210 -6.10 -4.35 -5.15
N THR A 211 -6.52 -5.62 -5.19
CA THR A 211 -7.69 -6.09 -4.45
C THR A 211 -7.44 -7.45 -3.79
N PRO A 212 -6.94 -7.47 -2.55
CA PRO A 212 -6.62 -8.70 -1.83
C PRO A 212 -7.89 -9.50 -1.47
N GLY A 213 -7.74 -10.73 -0.98
CA GLY A 213 -8.83 -11.68 -0.76
C GLY A 213 -10.02 -11.22 0.07
N TYR A 214 -9.85 -10.24 0.97
CA TYR A 214 -10.93 -9.63 1.75
C TYR A 214 -11.52 -8.36 1.13
N TYR A 215 -11.19 -8.09 -0.13
CA TYR A 215 -11.68 -6.92 -0.87
C TYR A 215 -13.20 -6.76 -0.83
N ARG A 216 -13.63 -5.49 -0.80
CA ARG A 216 -15.03 -5.07 -0.81
C ARG A 216 -15.24 -3.99 -1.86
N HIS A 217 -15.73 -4.39 -3.04
CA HIS A 217 -15.92 -3.48 -4.18
C HIS A 217 -16.89 -2.34 -3.87
N ASP A 218 -17.99 -2.62 -3.19
CA ASP A 218 -18.96 -1.63 -2.76
C ASP A 218 -18.35 -0.55 -1.86
N LEU A 219 -17.47 -0.94 -0.94
CA LEU A 219 -16.77 0.01 -0.06
C LEU A 219 -15.66 0.75 -0.80
N ALA A 220 -14.95 0.09 -1.72
CA ALA A 220 -13.92 0.73 -2.53
C ALA A 220 -14.51 1.85 -3.40
N MET A 221 -15.60 1.57 -4.12
CA MET A 221 -16.27 2.58 -4.96
C MET A 221 -16.80 3.76 -4.13
N ASN A 222 -17.39 3.50 -2.95
CA ASN A 222 -17.81 4.57 -2.04
C ASN A 222 -16.61 5.40 -1.52
N SER A 223 -15.46 4.76 -1.29
CA SER A 223 -14.22 5.44 -0.87
C SER A 223 -13.65 6.31 -1.98
N ILE A 224 -13.67 5.83 -3.22
CA ILE A 224 -13.26 6.61 -4.41
C ILE A 224 -14.20 7.81 -4.61
N GLU A 225 -15.51 7.61 -4.46
CA GLU A 225 -16.50 8.70 -4.54
C GLU A 225 -16.27 9.78 -3.49
N LYS A 226 -15.97 9.41 -2.22
CA LYS A 226 -15.58 10.37 -1.19
C LYS A 226 -14.36 11.19 -1.61
N MET A 227 -13.34 10.55 -2.18
CA MET A 227 -12.13 11.23 -2.64
C MET A 227 -12.38 12.14 -3.83
N SER A 228 -13.26 11.75 -4.77
CA SER A 228 -13.63 12.57 -5.94
C SER A 228 -14.33 13.88 -5.55
N SER A 229 -14.96 13.91 -4.38
CA SER A 229 -15.58 15.13 -3.84
C SER A 229 -14.58 16.14 -3.25
N LEU A 230 -13.30 15.74 -3.09
CA LEU A 230 -12.25 16.60 -2.56
C LEU A 230 -11.53 17.34 -3.69
N ASN A 231 -11.17 18.60 -3.45
CA ASN A 231 -10.38 19.39 -4.40
C ASN A 231 -8.90 19.09 -4.20
N LEU A 232 -8.41 17.98 -4.79
CA LEU A 232 -7.04 17.52 -4.65
C LEU A 232 -6.20 17.93 -5.86
N ASN A 233 -4.97 18.38 -5.61
CA ASN A 233 -3.97 18.68 -6.62
C ASN A 233 -2.99 17.53 -6.83
N TYR A 234 -2.65 16.79 -5.75
CA TYR A 234 -1.73 15.67 -5.79
C TYR A 234 -2.25 14.45 -5.02
N LEU A 235 -1.96 13.28 -5.58
CA LEU A 235 -2.15 11.98 -4.97
C LEU A 235 -0.77 11.34 -4.75
N HIS A 236 -0.47 10.99 -3.51
CA HIS A 236 0.76 10.32 -3.11
C HIS A 236 0.46 8.83 -2.95
N TYR A 237 0.82 8.06 -3.96
CA TYR A 237 0.67 6.60 -3.95
C TYR A 237 1.83 5.98 -3.18
N THR A 238 1.60 4.89 -2.49
CA THR A 238 2.67 4.08 -1.89
C THR A 238 3.44 3.33 -2.98
N HIS A 239 2.74 2.88 -4.01
CA HIS A 239 3.41 2.24 -5.13
C HIS A 239 3.63 3.26 -6.26
N PHE A 240 4.91 3.41 -6.64
CA PHE A 240 5.42 4.20 -7.77
C PHE A 240 5.33 5.73 -7.65
N GLY A 241 5.00 6.28 -6.48
CA GLY A 241 5.23 7.69 -6.19
C GLY A 241 4.07 8.65 -6.40
N PRO A 242 4.34 9.97 -6.47
CA PRO A 242 3.31 11.01 -6.55
C PRO A 242 2.75 11.19 -7.96
N ARG A 243 1.45 11.50 -8.05
CA ARG A 243 0.70 11.78 -9.27
C ARG A 243 -0.11 13.07 -9.14
N LYS A 244 -0.27 13.84 -10.23
CA LYS A 244 -1.28 14.90 -10.27
C LYS A 244 -2.68 14.29 -10.20
N ALA A 245 -3.57 14.92 -9.42
CA ALA A 245 -4.91 14.37 -9.19
C ALA A 245 -5.86 14.53 -10.39
N VAL A 246 -5.57 15.48 -11.30
CA VAL A 246 -6.42 15.75 -12.47
C VAL A 246 -6.59 14.50 -13.34
N GLY A 247 -7.83 14.04 -13.48
CA GLY A 247 -8.19 12.84 -14.28
C GLY A 247 -7.82 11.51 -13.63
N ALA A 248 -7.08 11.52 -12.51
CA ALA A 248 -6.57 10.30 -11.91
C ALA A 248 -7.68 9.48 -11.22
N ILE A 249 -8.60 10.14 -10.52
CA ILE A 249 -9.69 9.47 -9.82
C ILE A 249 -10.71 8.92 -10.82
N GLU A 250 -11.04 9.69 -11.86
CA GLU A 250 -11.92 9.27 -12.96
C GLU A 250 -11.36 8.03 -13.66
N GLN A 251 -10.06 8.05 -13.99
CA GLN A 251 -9.38 6.92 -14.61
C GLN A 251 -9.41 5.67 -13.68
N THR A 252 -9.27 5.87 -12.38
CA THR A 252 -9.39 4.77 -11.41
C THR A 252 -10.81 4.18 -11.42
N VAL A 253 -11.86 5.00 -11.43
CA VAL A 253 -13.26 4.55 -11.53
C VAL A 253 -13.46 3.72 -12.80
N GLU A 254 -12.94 4.18 -13.94
CA GLU A 254 -13.04 3.47 -15.21
C GLU A 254 -12.40 2.09 -15.16
N GLU A 255 -11.18 1.99 -14.62
CA GLU A 255 -10.47 0.70 -14.53
C GLU A 255 -11.14 -0.26 -13.53
N PHE A 256 -11.56 0.21 -12.35
CA PHE A 256 -12.28 -0.64 -11.37
C PHE A 256 -13.62 -1.14 -11.92
N THR A 257 -14.35 -0.28 -12.67
CA THR A 257 -15.61 -0.66 -13.32
C THR A 257 -15.36 -1.70 -14.40
N LYS A 258 -14.42 -1.45 -15.30
CA LYS A 258 -14.04 -2.36 -16.38
C LYS A 258 -13.63 -3.74 -15.89
N TRP A 259 -12.78 -3.79 -14.85
CA TRP A 259 -12.37 -5.05 -14.25
C TRP A 259 -13.59 -5.80 -13.69
N MET A 260 -14.47 -5.10 -12.96
CA MET A 260 -15.65 -5.71 -12.37
C MET A 260 -16.66 -6.20 -13.41
N GLU A 261 -16.79 -5.53 -14.57
CA GLU A 261 -17.62 -5.96 -15.68
C GLU A 261 -17.09 -7.29 -16.27
N ILE A 262 -15.80 -7.33 -16.66
CA ILE A 262 -15.17 -8.55 -17.20
C ILE A 262 -15.27 -9.71 -16.19
N ILE A 263 -15.00 -9.45 -14.92
CA ILE A 263 -15.11 -10.48 -13.86
C ILE A 263 -16.57 -10.93 -13.71
N SER A 264 -17.54 -10.02 -13.72
CA SER A 264 -18.96 -10.35 -13.54
C SER A 264 -19.50 -11.26 -14.63
N ASP A 265 -18.99 -11.13 -15.84
CA ASP A 265 -19.40 -11.94 -16.98
C ASP A 265 -18.76 -13.34 -16.96
N ASN A 266 -17.63 -13.52 -16.27
CA ASN A 266 -16.80 -14.72 -16.38
C ASN A 266 -16.63 -15.55 -15.10
N TYR A 267 -16.81 -14.98 -13.89
CA TYR A 267 -16.42 -15.58 -12.58
C TYR A 267 -17.06 -16.93 -12.26
N HIS A 268 -18.14 -17.33 -12.94
CA HIS A 268 -18.83 -18.61 -12.72
C HIS A 268 -18.15 -19.79 -13.43
N ASN A 269 -17.62 -19.56 -14.63
CA ASN A 269 -17.26 -20.62 -15.58
C ASN A 269 -15.78 -20.57 -15.98
N VAL A 270 -15.03 -19.56 -15.55
CA VAL A 270 -13.67 -19.29 -16.00
C VAL A 270 -12.73 -19.23 -14.79
N ALA A 271 -11.54 -19.78 -14.91
CA ALA A 271 -10.52 -19.69 -13.87
C ALA A 271 -9.97 -18.26 -13.74
N SER A 272 -9.44 -17.90 -12.57
CA SER A 272 -8.91 -16.55 -12.34
C SER A 272 -7.78 -16.19 -13.29
N GLU A 273 -6.95 -17.15 -13.67
CA GLU A 273 -5.86 -16.99 -14.64
C GLU A 273 -6.39 -16.64 -16.04
N GLU A 274 -7.47 -17.28 -16.48
CA GLU A 274 -8.11 -17.00 -17.76
C GLU A 274 -8.82 -15.63 -17.74
N ILE A 275 -9.41 -15.23 -16.61
CA ILE A 275 -9.98 -13.88 -16.43
C ILE A 275 -8.87 -12.83 -16.50
N LEU A 276 -7.69 -13.11 -15.91
CA LEU A 276 -6.53 -12.21 -16.01
C LEU A 276 -6.09 -12.04 -17.47
N GLU A 277 -6.07 -13.10 -18.27
CA GLU A 277 -5.77 -12.98 -19.71
C GLU A 277 -6.81 -12.13 -20.47
N LEU A 278 -8.10 -12.25 -20.13
CA LEU A 278 -9.13 -11.37 -20.70
C LEU A 278 -8.89 -9.88 -20.33
N LEU A 279 -8.44 -9.63 -19.10
CA LEU A 279 -8.06 -8.27 -18.67
C LEU A 279 -6.84 -7.76 -19.44
N PHE A 280 -5.83 -8.59 -19.66
CA PHE A 280 -4.67 -8.24 -20.48
C PHE A 280 -5.05 -7.95 -21.94
N ASP A 281 -5.96 -8.72 -22.53
CA ASP A 281 -6.47 -8.48 -23.89
C ASP A 281 -7.27 -7.18 -23.96
N SER A 282 -7.89 -6.79 -22.86
CA SER A 282 -8.66 -5.55 -22.75
C SER A 282 -7.80 -4.30 -22.53
N SER A 283 -6.53 -4.47 -22.09
CA SER A 283 -5.63 -3.37 -21.73
C SER A 283 -4.17 -3.73 -22.02
N SER A 284 -3.62 -3.19 -23.10
CA SER A 284 -2.19 -3.34 -23.42
C SER A 284 -1.28 -2.75 -22.34
N GLY A 285 -1.74 -1.72 -21.62
CA GLY A 285 -1.01 -1.13 -20.52
C GLY A 285 -0.88 -2.09 -19.33
N LEU A 286 -1.95 -2.82 -18.99
CA LEU A 286 -1.92 -3.81 -17.93
C LEU A 286 -0.97 -4.98 -18.28
N ARG A 287 -1.00 -5.47 -19.51
CA ARG A 287 -0.07 -6.49 -19.99
C ARG A 287 1.38 -6.00 -19.95
N TYR A 288 1.62 -4.76 -20.32
CA TYR A 288 2.95 -4.15 -20.26
C TYR A 288 3.51 -4.12 -18.81
N THR A 289 2.68 -3.79 -17.81
CA THR A 289 3.14 -3.79 -16.42
C THR A 289 3.52 -5.20 -15.93
N ASP A 290 2.75 -6.23 -16.36
CA ASP A 290 3.04 -7.63 -16.05
C ASP A 290 4.39 -8.07 -16.66
N GLU A 291 4.63 -7.72 -17.92
CA GLU A 291 5.88 -8.05 -18.62
C GLU A 291 7.09 -7.30 -18.05
N LYS A 292 6.93 -6.02 -17.70
CA LYS A 292 8.00 -5.16 -17.19
C LYS A 292 8.45 -5.56 -15.78
N HIS A 293 7.49 -5.79 -14.87
CA HIS A 293 7.77 -6.04 -13.45
C HIS A 293 7.76 -7.54 -13.09
N GLY A 294 7.45 -8.42 -14.05
CA GLY A 294 7.64 -9.85 -13.94
C GLY A 294 6.70 -10.55 -12.95
N ILE A 295 7.21 -11.63 -12.34
CA ILE A 295 6.38 -12.59 -11.59
C ILE A 295 5.69 -11.98 -10.36
N HIS A 296 6.28 -11.00 -9.71
CA HIS A 296 5.67 -10.31 -8.56
C HIS A 296 4.41 -9.56 -9.00
N GLN A 297 4.51 -8.85 -10.13
CA GLN A 297 3.37 -8.11 -10.66
C GLN A 297 2.25 -9.04 -11.14
N ARG A 298 2.60 -10.14 -11.81
CA ARG A 298 1.63 -11.15 -12.21
C ARG A 298 0.89 -11.75 -11.00
N THR A 299 1.61 -12.03 -9.93
CA THR A 299 1.01 -12.53 -8.68
C THR A 299 0.05 -11.49 -8.08
N THR A 300 0.41 -10.22 -8.10
CA THR A 300 -0.43 -9.11 -7.62
C THR A 300 -1.69 -8.95 -8.47
N HIS A 301 -1.56 -9.01 -9.81
CA HIS A 301 -2.71 -8.94 -10.70
C HIS A 301 -3.67 -10.14 -10.51
N LEU A 302 -3.11 -11.34 -10.42
CA LEU A 302 -3.92 -12.55 -10.19
C LEU A 302 -4.62 -12.50 -8.83
N GLY A 303 -3.92 -12.13 -7.76
CA GLY A 303 -4.51 -11.92 -6.44
C GLY A 303 -5.63 -10.87 -6.44
N SER A 304 -5.48 -9.83 -7.29
CA SER A 304 -6.51 -8.81 -7.48
C SER A 304 -7.75 -9.35 -8.18
N VAL A 305 -7.58 -10.16 -9.23
CA VAL A 305 -8.70 -10.87 -9.88
C VAL A 305 -9.41 -11.77 -8.88
N GLU A 306 -8.67 -12.58 -8.11
CA GLU A 306 -9.22 -13.47 -7.09
C GLU A 306 -10.00 -12.71 -6.01
N GLY A 307 -9.49 -11.57 -5.56
CA GLY A 307 -10.17 -10.70 -4.58
C GLY A 307 -11.52 -10.21 -5.08
N MET A 308 -11.58 -9.73 -6.34
CA MET A 308 -12.83 -9.29 -6.97
C MET A 308 -13.79 -10.46 -7.25
N VAL A 309 -13.30 -11.60 -7.74
CA VAL A 309 -14.09 -12.82 -7.95
C VAL A 309 -14.71 -13.29 -6.62
N ASN A 310 -13.92 -13.37 -5.56
CA ASN A 310 -14.39 -13.76 -4.24
C ASN A 310 -15.43 -12.79 -3.68
N TRP A 311 -15.25 -11.47 -3.89
CA TRP A 311 -16.27 -10.50 -3.52
C TRP A 311 -17.56 -10.71 -4.30
N LYS A 312 -17.49 -10.94 -5.61
CA LYS A 312 -18.67 -11.15 -6.46
C LYS A 312 -19.45 -12.40 -6.05
N ARG A 313 -18.77 -13.51 -5.78
CA ARG A 313 -19.39 -14.74 -5.26
C ARG A 313 -20.16 -14.50 -3.96
N ARG A 314 -19.48 -13.90 -2.95
CA ARG A 314 -20.08 -13.57 -1.65
C ARG A 314 -21.25 -12.58 -1.76
N SER A 315 -21.25 -11.68 -2.72
CA SER A 315 -22.32 -10.69 -2.91
C SER A 315 -23.59 -11.31 -3.49
N ASN A 316 -23.48 -12.39 -4.26
CA ASN A 316 -24.61 -13.12 -4.85
C ASN A 316 -25.20 -14.15 -3.90
N GLU A 317 -24.42 -14.73 -2.97
CA GLU A 317 -24.94 -15.64 -1.94
C GLU A 317 -25.85 -14.95 -0.90
N LYS A 318 -25.80 -13.63 -0.81
CA LYS A 318 -26.59 -12.81 0.12
C LYS A 318 -27.89 -12.28 -0.48
N LYS A 319 -28.15 -12.53 -1.75
CA LYS A 319 -29.39 -12.21 -2.46
C LYS A 319 -30.30 -13.44 -2.53
#